data_b1ac7956a63fc3339f6928152c4df894
#
_entry.id   b1ac7956a63fc3339f6928152c4df894
#
_cell.length_a   1.000
_cell.length_b   1.000
_cell.length_c   1.000
_cell.angle_alpha   90.00
_cell.angle_beta   90.00
_cell.angle_gamma   90.00
#
_symmetry.space_group_name_H-M   'P 1'
#
loop_
_entity.id
_entity.type
_entity.pdbx_description
1 polymer ?
#
loop_
_entity_poly.entity_id
_entity_poly.type
_entity_poly.pdbx_seq_one_letter_code
_entity_poly.pdbx_strand_id
1 'polypeptide(L)'
;DAWNSAVEKARSAYYEENGTYDGYDGPTEVSYSDTVGTLMGMVNTILDAITYVLVAFTAISLVVSTVMIGVITYVSVVERTKEIGILRSIGARKRDIRHVFNAETFIIGLCAGLIGILVAYLLQGLINLILTPLTGIAGLAALPVWQAFIMVCISVILTLISGLIPASAAAKKDPVIALRTE
;
A
#
# COMPACT_ATOMS: atom_id res chain seq x y z
N ASP A 1 25.09 3.13 -28.76
CA ASP A 1 26.37 3.09 -27.99
C ASP A 1 27.43 2.24 -28.67
N ALA A 2 27.12 0.99 -29.08
CA ALA A 2 28.10 0.12 -29.75
C ALA A 2 28.61 0.69 -31.07
N TRP A 3 27.76 1.39 -31.85
CA TRP A 3 28.16 2.06 -33.09
C TRP A 3 29.12 3.22 -32.83
N ASN A 4 28.75 4.13 -31.92
CA ASN A 4 29.58 5.29 -31.59
C ASN A 4 30.93 4.89 -30.98
N SER A 5 30.99 3.83 -30.17
CA SER A 5 32.25 3.29 -29.68
C SER A 5 33.11 2.68 -30.79
N ALA A 6 32.50 2.05 -31.79
CA ALA A 6 33.21 1.55 -32.96
C ALA A 6 33.76 2.69 -33.86
N VAL A 7 32.97 3.77 -34.01
CA VAL A 7 33.37 4.99 -34.76
C VAL A 7 34.54 5.68 -34.04
N GLU A 8 34.46 5.85 -32.72
CA GLU A 8 35.54 6.45 -31.92
C GLU A 8 36.83 5.65 -32.02
N LYS A 9 36.73 4.32 -32.00
CA LYS A 9 37.88 3.44 -32.17
C LYS A 9 38.48 3.53 -33.57
N ALA A 10 37.67 3.66 -34.64
CA ALA A 10 38.12 3.83 -36.00
C ALA A 10 38.81 5.18 -36.20
N ARG A 11 38.29 6.27 -35.60
CA ARG A 11 38.86 7.59 -35.64
C ARG A 11 40.22 7.66 -34.89
N SER A 12 40.29 7.03 -33.73
CA SER A 12 41.56 7.00 -33.00
C SER A 12 42.64 6.22 -33.72
N ALA A 13 42.30 5.09 -34.33
CA ALA A 13 43.22 4.31 -35.16
C ALA A 13 43.75 5.12 -36.39
N TYR A 14 42.84 5.86 -37.06
CA TYR A 14 43.24 6.73 -38.16
C TYR A 14 44.21 7.87 -37.69
N TYR A 15 43.92 8.46 -36.50
CA TYR A 15 44.77 9.47 -35.93
C TYR A 15 46.16 8.94 -35.52
N GLU A 16 46.22 7.73 -34.99
CA GLU A 16 47.49 7.07 -34.66
C GLU A 16 48.36 6.83 -35.91
N GLU A 17 47.72 6.53 -37.03
CA GLU A 17 48.42 6.28 -38.31
C GLU A 17 48.83 7.58 -39.01
N ASN A 18 47.98 8.60 -39.05
CA ASN A 18 48.14 9.78 -39.89
C ASN A 18 48.52 11.06 -39.10
N GLY A 19 48.40 11.04 -37.79
CA GLY A 19 48.70 12.19 -36.91
C GLY A 19 47.72 13.37 -37.03
N THR A 20 46.66 13.24 -37.80
CA THR A 20 45.61 14.24 -38.03
C THR A 20 44.27 13.59 -38.37
N TYR A 21 43.18 14.32 -38.20
CA TYR A 21 41.87 13.92 -38.62
C TYR A 21 41.51 14.43 -40.04
N ASP A 22 42.38 15.21 -40.64
CA ASP A 22 42.13 15.72 -41.99
C ASP A 22 42.13 14.57 -42.99
N GLY A 23 41.04 14.50 -43.80
CA GLY A 23 40.86 13.44 -44.76
C GLY A 23 40.23 12.14 -44.21
N TYR A 24 39.81 12.13 -42.97
CA TYR A 24 39.06 10.98 -42.42
C TYR A 24 37.70 10.86 -43.10
N ASP A 25 37.55 9.86 -43.98
CA ASP A 25 36.30 9.55 -44.74
C ASP A 25 35.57 8.31 -44.15
N GLY A 26 35.86 8.02 -42.88
CA GLY A 26 35.26 6.91 -42.17
C GLY A 26 33.88 7.24 -41.57
N PRO A 27 33.25 6.25 -40.92
CA PRO A 27 31.93 6.46 -40.34
C PRO A 27 31.92 7.58 -39.31
N THR A 28 30.89 8.41 -39.32
CA THR A 28 30.68 9.49 -38.37
C THR A 28 29.76 9.04 -37.22
N GLU A 29 29.90 9.68 -36.09
CA GLU A 29 29.00 9.45 -34.96
C GLU A 29 27.56 9.80 -35.38
N VAL A 30 26.66 8.88 -35.12
CA VAL A 30 25.23 9.12 -35.33
C VAL A 30 24.64 9.67 -34.06
N SER A 31 24.33 10.97 -34.06
CA SER A 31 23.51 11.58 -33.05
C SER A 31 22.04 11.16 -33.29
N TYR A 32 21.67 10.00 -32.76
CA TYR A 32 20.25 9.64 -32.75
C TYR A 32 19.62 10.22 -31.51
N SER A 33 18.57 11.00 -31.71
CA SER A 33 17.69 11.37 -30.61
C SER A 33 16.87 10.12 -30.26
N ASP A 34 17.08 9.57 -29.05
CA ASP A 34 16.25 8.48 -28.55
C ASP A 34 14.85 9.04 -28.21
N THR A 35 14.11 9.32 -29.27
CA THR A 35 12.75 9.85 -29.16
C THR A 35 11.84 8.87 -28.42
N VAL A 36 12.05 7.56 -28.60
CA VAL A 36 11.27 6.52 -27.94
C VAL A 36 11.58 6.49 -26.43
N GLY A 37 12.86 6.55 -26.06
CA GLY A 37 13.27 6.63 -24.66
C GLY A 37 12.77 7.91 -23.98
N THR A 38 12.82 9.04 -24.67
CA THR A 38 12.29 10.31 -24.17
C THR A 38 10.77 10.25 -23.96
N LEU A 39 10.02 9.69 -24.93
CA LEU A 39 8.57 9.52 -24.81
C LEU A 39 8.22 8.54 -23.69
N MET A 40 8.93 7.42 -23.56
CA MET A 40 8.74 6.48 -22.43
C MET A 40 9.06 7.14 -21.10
N GLY A 41 10.09 7.97 -21.02
CA GLY A 41 10.40 8.76 -19.80
C GLY A 41 9.28 9.72 -19.44
N MET A 42 8.70 10.42 -20.39
CA MET A 42 7.54 11.30 -20.17
C MET A 42 6.32 10.52 -19.66
N VAL A 43 6.00 9.38 -20.31
CA VAL A 43 4.88 8.53 -19.90
C VAL A 43 5.10 8.02 -18.49
N ASN A 44 6.28 7.53 -18.16
CA ASN A 44 6.57 7.07 -16.80
C ASN A 44 6.42 8.20 -15.77
N THR A 45 6.91 9.40 -16.08
CA THR A 45 6.75 10.57 -15.18
C THR A 45 5.28 10.91 -14.93
N ILE A 46 4.43 10.83 -15.95
CA ILE A 46 2.98 11.06 -15.81
C ILE A 46 2.34 9.94 -14.96
N LEU A 47 2.71 8.68 -15.22
CA LEU A 47 2.19 7.55 -14.46
C LEU A 47 2.60 7.63 -12.98
N ASP A 48 3.84 8.01 -12.70
CA ASP A 48 4.34 8.21 -11.34
C ASP A 48 3.57 9.34 -10.63
N ALA A 49 3.36 10.47 -11.31
CA ALA A 49 2.59 11.57 -10.75
C ALA A 49 1.14 11.16 -10.40
N ILE A 50 0.46 10.43 -11.30
CA ILE A 50 -0.88 9.89 -11.04
C ILE A 50 -0.84 8.92 -9.87
N THR A 51 0.15 8.04 -9.82
CA THR A 51 0.31 7.06 -8.75
C THR A 51 0.51 7.74 -7.40
N TYR A 52 1.34 8.78 -7.30
CA TYR A 52 1.52 9.53 -6.06
C TYR A 52 0.23 10.21 -5.59
N VAL A 53 -0.54 10.77 -6.51
CA VAL A 53 -1.85 11.37 -6.16
C VAL A 53 -2.81 10.30 -5.64
N LEU A 54 -2.92 9.15 -6.31
CA LEU A 54 -3.78 8.05 -5.88
C LEU A 54 -3.36 7.49 -4.51
N VAL A 55 -2.05 7.33 -4.28
CA VAL A 55 -1.51 6.89 -2.98
C VAL A 55 -1.85 7.90 -1.89
N ALA A 56 -1.73 9.20 -2.15
CA ALA A 56 -2.08 10.24 -1.18
C ALA A 56 -3.57 10.19 -0.81
N PHE A 57 -4.47 10.06 -1.78
CA PHE A 57 -5.91 9.91 -1.52
C PHE A 57 -6.22 8.63 -0.72
N THR A 58 -5.58 7.53 -1.08
CA THR A 58 -5.74 6.26 -0.36
C THR A 58 -5.25 6.37 1.07
N ALA A 59 -4.12 7.03 1.31
CA ALA A 59 -3.57 7.24 2.65
C ALA A 59 -4.52 8.09 3.52
N ILE A 60 -5.08 9.18 2.97
CA ILE A 60 -6.07 10.00 3.67
C ILE A 60 -7.32 9.17 4.01
N SER A 61 -7.84 8.40 3.06
CA SER A 61 -9.00 7.53 3.27
C SER A 61 -8.73 6.51 4.38
N LEU A 62 -7.52 5.95 4.42
CA LEU A 62 -7.09 5.00 5.44
C LEU A 62 -7.06 5.63 6.84
N VAL A 63 -6.56 6.87 6.95
CA VAL A 63 -6.56 7.62 8.21
C VAL A 63 -8.00 7.87 8.69
N VAL A 64 -8.89 8.33 7.81
CA VAL A 64 -10.30 8.57 8.15
C VAL A 64 -10.97 7.28 8.62
N SER A 65 -10.76 6.16 7.91
CA SER A 65 -11.29 4.85 8.30
C SER A 65 -10.78 4.41 9.67
N THR A 66 -9.49 4.61 9.95
CA THR A 66 -8.87 4.28 11.24
C THR A 66 -9.52 5.06 12.39
N VAL A 67 -9.74 6.37 12.18
CA VAL A 67 -10.44 7.21 13.18
C VAL A 67 -11.87 6.72 13.39
N MET A 68 -12.59 6.39 12.31
CA MET A 68 -13.97 5.92 12.39
C MET A 68 -14.09 4.60 13.16
N ILE A 69 -13.19 3.64 12.90
CA ILE A 69 -13.11 2.40 13.68
C ILE A 69 -12.91 2.70 15.16
N GLY A 70 -12.02 3.66 15.50
CA GLY A 70 -11.79 4.08 16.87
C GLY A 70 -13.03 4.66 17.53
N VAL A 71 -13.78 5.49 16.82
CA VAL A 71 -15.03 6.09 17.32
C VAL A 71 -16.10 5.01 17.57
N ILE A 72 -16.30 4.11 16.61
CA ILE A 72 -17.29 3.02 16.74
C ILE A 72 -16.93 2.12 17.92
N THR A 73 -15.67 1.74 18.06
CA THR A 73 -15.18 0.93 19.18
C THR A 73 -15.37 1.67 20.50
N TYR A 74 -15.13 2.98 20.55
CA TYR A 74 -15.37 3.78 21.76
C TYR A 74 -16.85 3.79 22.15
N VAL A 75 -17.76 3.98 21.22
CA VAL A 75 -19.21 3.96 21.46
C VAL A 75 -19.62 2.58 21.98
N SER A 76 -19.17 1.49 21.35
CA SER A 76 -19.44 0.12 21.81
C SER A 76 -18.96 -0.11 23.25
N VAL A 77 -17.80 0.43 23.63
CA VAL A 77 -17.29 0.37 25.01
C VAL A 77 -18.20 1.12 25.99
N VAL A 78 -18.69 2.29 25.57
CA VAL A 78 -19.60 3.09 26.45
C VAL A 78 -20.92 2.37 26.64
N GLU A 79 -21.50 1.78 25.60
CA GLU A 79 -22.74 1.00 25.67
C GLU A 79 -22.61 -0.22 26.60
N ARG A 80 -21.45 -0.90 26.58
CA ARG A 80 -21.17 -2.08 27.42
C ARG A 80 -20.53 -1.76 28.78
N THR A 81 -20.58 -0.50 29.22
CA THR A 81 -19.93 -0.06 30.48
C THR A 81 -20.44 -0.83 31.69
N LYS A 82 -21.74 -1.19 31.75
CA LYS A 82 -22.36 -1.96 32.82
C LYS A 82 -21.81 -3.39 32.88
N GLU A 83 -21.65 -4.05 31.73
CA GLU A 83 -21.07 -5.40 31.67
C GLU A 83 -19.62 -5.41 32.11
N ILE A 84 -18.85 -4.40 31.74
CA ILE A 84 -17.46 -4.20 32.14
C ILE A 84 -17.39 -4.00 33.66
N GLY A 85 -18.33 -3.22 34.22
CA GLY A 85 -18.46 -3.02 35.66
C GLY A 85 -18.71 -4.32 36.44
N ILE A 86 -19.63 -5.17 35.94
CA ILE A 86 -19.93 -6.48 36.53
C ILE A 86 -18.70 -7.40 36.47
N LEU A 87 -18.05 -7.50 35.32
CA LEU A 87 -16.81 -8.29 35.18
C LEU A 87 -15.73 -7.86 36.16
N ARG A 88 -15.58 -6.56 36.39
CA ARG A 88 -14.59 -6.05 37.37
C ARG A 88 -15.01 -6.29 38.82
N SER A 89 -16.29 -6.28 39.14
CA SER A 89 -16.77 -6.58 40.49
C SER A 89 -16.57 -8.05 40.89
N ILE A 90 -16.57 -8.97 39.90
CA ILE A 90 -16.27 -10.40 40.06
C ILE A 90 -14.75 -10.66 40.14
N GLY A 91 -13.90 -9.63 39.92
CA GLY A 91 -12.45 -9.73 40.08
C GLY A 91 -11.63 -9.73 38.81
N ALA A 92 -12.23 -9.42 37.62
CA ALA A 92 -11.49 -9.29 36.39
C ALA A 92 -10.48 -8.13 36.44
N ARG A 93 -9.25 -8.41 36.04
CA ARG A 93 -8.18 -7.41 35.99
C ARG A 93 -8.35 -6.47 34.78
N LYS A 94 -7.82 -5.25 34.91
CA LYS A 94 -7.81 -4.28 33.80
C LYS A 94 -7.16 -4.84 32.50
N ARG A 95 -6.21 -5.76 32.64
CA ARG A 95 -5.57 -6.47 31.51
C ARG A 95 -6.55 -7.38 30.80
N ASP A 96 -7.36 -8.10 31.52
CA ASP A 96 -8.29 -9.08 30.94
C ASP A 96 -9.34 -8.37 30.06
N ILE A 97 -9.86 -7.24 30.53
CA ILE A 97 -10.77 -6.40 29.76
C ILE A 97 -10.09 -5.90 28.48
N ARG A 98 -8.85 -5.40 28.58
CA ARG A 98 -8.11 -4.93 27.39
C ARG A 98 -7.86 -6.06 26.39
N HIS A 99 -7.55 -7.27 26.86
CA HIS A 99 -7.35 -8.42 25.97
C HIS A 99 -8.61 -8.80 25.21
N VAL A 100 -9.79 -8.72 25.81
CA VAL A 100 -11.07 -8.97 25.15
C VAL A 100 -11.28 -7.97 23.99
N PHE A 101 -11.11 -6.66 24.24
CA PHE A 101 -11.28 -5.64 23.18
C PHE A 101 -10.20 -5.74 22.10
N ASN A 102 -8.95 -6.07 22.47
CA ASN A 102 -7.90 -6.27 21.48
C ASN A 102 -8.18 -7.52 20.61
N ALA A 103 -8.72 -8.59 21.18
CA ALA A 103 -9.12 -9.76 20.40
C ALA A 103 -10.28 -9.44 19.46
N GLU A 104 -11.26 -8.66 19.88
CA GLU A 104 -12.36 -8.20 19.04
C GLU A 104 -11.84 -7.37 17.85
N THR A 105 -10.98 -6.37 18.11
CA THR A 105 -10.39 -5.55 17.05
C THR A 105 -9.48 -6.34 16.13
N PHE A 106 -8.76 -7.34 16.63
CA PHE A 106 -7.95 -8.24 15.82
C PHE A 106 -8.82 -9.04 14.85
N ILE A 107 -9.92 -9.63 15.33
CA ILE A 107 -10.86 -10.39 14.50
C ILE A 107 -11.47 -9.48 13.42
N ILE A 108 -11.90 -8.27 13.78
CA ILE A 108 -12.43 -7.29 12.83
C ILE A 108 -11.40 -6.97 11.74
N GLY A 109 -10.17 -6.67 12.12
CA GLY A 109 -9.09 -6.35 11.18
C GLY A 109 -8.75 -7.52 10.26
N LEU A 110 -8.72 -8.73 10.79
CA LEU A 110 -8.45 -9.94 10.02
C LEU A 110 -9.58 -10.22 9.02
N CYS A 111 -10.83 -10.20 9.47
CA CYS A 111 -11.99 -10.42 8.61
C CYS A 111 -12.11 -9.34 7.52
N ALA A 112 -11.93 -8.07 7.87
CA ALA A 112 -11.95 -6.96 6.92
C ALA A 112 -10.83 -7.09 5.87
N GLY A 113 -9.62 -7.43 6.31
CA GLY A 113 -8.48 -7.67 5.41
C GLY A 113 -8.72 -8.84 4.44
N LEU A 114 -9.24 -9.96 4.95
CA LEU A 114 -9.55 -11.13 4.11
C LEU A 114 -10.66 -10.85 3.10
N ILE A 115 -11.72 -10.19 3.53
CA ILE A 115 -12.84 -9.80 2.63
C ILE A 115 -12.33 -8.83 1.58
N GLY A 116 -11.50 -7.84 1.96
CA GLY A 116 -10.90 -6.89 1.03
C GLY A 116 -10.05 -7.57 -0.04
N ILE A 117 -9.21 -8.53 0.34
CA ILE A 117 -8.40 -9.33 -0.60
C ILE A 117 -9.28 -10.21 -1.50
N LEU A 118 -10.33 -10.82 -0.95
CA LEU A 118 -11.28 -11.61 -1.74
C LEU A 118 -11.92 -10.76 -2.84
N VAL A 119 -12.43 -9.58 -2.48
CA VAL A 119 -13.02 -8.64 -3.43
C VAL A 119 -11.98 -8.16 -4.47
N ALA A 120 -10.74 -7.89 -4.05
CA ALA A 120 -9.67 -7.50 -4.96
C ALA A 120 -9.37 -8.59 -6.00
N TYR A 121 -9.29 -9.86 -5.60
CA TYR A 121 -9.09 -10.98 -6.54
C TYR A 121 -10.30 -11.18 -7.47
N LEU A 122 -11.53 -11.00 -7.00
CA LEU A 122 -12.72 -11.05 -7.84
C LEU A 122 -12.69 -9.93 -8.90
N LEU A 123 -12.37 -8.70 -8.50
CA LEU A 123 -12.24 -7.57 -9.42
C LEU A 123 -11.10 -7.78 -10.42
N GLN A 124 -9.95 -8.29 -9.97
CA GLN A 124 -8.83 -8.64 -10.83
C GLN A 124 -9.24 -9.66 -11.91
N GLY A 125 -9.96 -10.71 -11.51
CA GLY A 125 -10.50 -11.71 -12.44
C GLY A 125 -11.44 -11.10 -13.47
N LEU A 126 -12.36 -10.24 -13.02
CA LEU A 126 -13.30 -9.53 -13.90
C LEU A 126 -12.58 -8.59 -14.89
N ILE A 127 -11.60 -7.82 -14.41
CA ILE A 127 -10.79 -6.94 -15.24
C ILE A 127 -10.04 -7.74 -16.31
N ASN A 128 -9.37 -8.82 -15.93
CA ASN A 128 -8.65 -9.67 -16.89
C ASN A 128 -9.60 -10.34 -17.89
N LEU A 129 -10.81 -10.75 -17.46
CA LEU A 129 -11.80 -11.33 -18.34
C LEU A 129 -12.23 -10.35 -19.46
N ILE A 130 -12.32 -9.06 -19.14
CA ILE A 130 -12.71 -8.02 -20.10
C ILE A 130 -11.50 -7.55 -20.94
N LEU A 131 -10.35 -7.33 -20.32
CA LEU A 131 -9.19 -6.74 -20.99
C LEU A 131 -8.42 -7.73 -21.86
N THR A 132 -8.34 -8.99 -21.50
CA THR A 132 -7.59 -10.00 -22.26
C THR A 132 -8.07 -10.12 -23.72
N PRO A 133 -9.38 -10.21 -24.03
CA PRO A 133 -9.83 -10.27 -25.41
C PRO A 133 -9.65 -8.96 -26.18
N LEU A 134 -9.59 -7.81 -25.50
CA LEU A 134 -9.45 -6.49 -26.12
C LEU A 134 -7.99 -6.16 -26.44
N THR A 135 -7.06 -6.57 -25.59
CA THR A 135 -5.64 -6.20 -25.68
C THR A 135 -4.75 -7.34 -26.21
N GLY A 136 -5.25 -8.58 -26.17
CA GLY A 136 -4.45 -9.78 -26.48
C GLY A 136 -3.39 -10.12 -25.42
N ILE A 137 -3.32 -9.37 -24.32
CA ILE A 137 -2.34 -9.56 -23.25
C ILE A 137 -3.05 -10.17 -22.04
N ALA A 138 -2.63 -11.37 -21.65
CA ALA A 138 -3.18 -12.04 -20.48
C ALA A 138 -2.52 -11.52 -19.18
N GLY A 139 -3.32 -11.35 -18.13
CA GLY A 139 -2.78 -11.03 -16.80
C GLY A 139 -2.33 -9.59 -16.59
N LEU A 140 -2.94 -8.62 -17.27
CA LEU A 140 -2.68 -7.19 -17.10
C LEU A 140 -2.89 -6.72 -15.65
N ALA A 141 -3.96 -7.20 -15.00
CA ALA A 141 -4.15 -7.01 -13.57
C ALA A 141 -3.58 -8.23 -12.84
N ALA A 142 -2.58 -8.04 -12.00
CA ALA A 142 -1.98 -9.09 -11.19
C ALA A 142 -1.71 -8.57 -9.78
N LEU A 143 -2.27 -9.26 -8.79
CA LEU A 143 -1.98 -9.03 -7.38
C LEU A 143 -1.16 -10.23 -6.85
N PRO A 144 0.15 -10.08 -6.63
CA PRO A 144 0.96 -11.15 -6.06
C PRO A 144 0.48 -11.50 -4.66
N VAL A 145 0.46 -12.79 -4.32
CA VAL A 145 0.01 -13.31 -3.01
C VAL A 145 0.77 -12.67 -1.84
N TRP A 146 2.06 -12.36 -2.04
CA TRP A 146 2.87 -11.68 -1.04
C TRP A 146 2.34 -10.29 -0.69
N GLN A 147 1.94 -9.50 -1.70
CA GLN A 147 1.35 -8.18 -1.48
C GLN A 147 -0.02 -8.29 -0.79
N ALA A 148 -0.83 -9.27 -1.16
CA ALA A 148 -2.09 -9.56 -0.50
C ALA A 148 -1.88 -9.85 1.00
N PHE A 149 -0.88 -10.66 1.35
CA PHE A 149 -0.54 -10.95 2.74
C PHE A 149 -0.13 -9.68 3.51
N ILE A 150 0.73 -8.83 2.91
CA ILE A 150 1.14 -7.56 3.53
C ILE A 150 -0.08 -6.66 3.78
N MET A 151 -1.03 -6.59 2.85
CA MET A 151 -2.23 -5.78 3.00
C MET A 151 -3.13 -6.26 4.15
N VAL A 152 -3.28 -7.57 4.34
CA VAL A 152 -3.98 -8.12 5.51
C VAL A 152 -3.26 -7.75 6.81
N CYS A 153 -1.94 -7.86 6.85
CA CYS A 153 -1.16 -7.45 8.01
C CYS A 153 -1.34 -5.97 8.34
N ILE A 154 -1.29 -5.10 7.34
CA ILE A 154 -1.55 -3.65 7.50
C ILE A 154 -2.97 -3.42 8.04
N SER A 155 -3.98 -4.10 7.52
CA SER A 155 -5.37 -4.00 7.99
C SER A 155 -5.47 -4.35 9.48
N VAL A 156 -4.87 -5.45 9.90
CA VAL A 156 -4.86 -5.88 11.31
C VAL A 156 -4.13 -4.87 12.20
N ILE A 157 -2.96 -4.39 11.78
CA ILE A 157 -2.17 -3.41 12.54
C ILE A 157 -2.94 -2.11 12.74
N LEU A 158 -3.54 -1.57 11.69
CA LEU A 158 -4.32 -0.34 11.74
C LEU A 158 -5.55 -0.48 12.64
N THR A 159 -6.25 -1.61 12.56
CA THR A 159 -7.41 -1.88 13.39
C THR A 159 -7.01 -2.02 14.86
N LEU A 160 -5.90 -2.69 15.16
CA LEU A 160 -5.37 -2.78 16.53
C LEU A 160 -4.99 -1.40 17.08
N ILE A 161 -4.28 -0.58 16.31
CA ILE A 161 -3.91 0.79 16.71
C ILE A 161 -5.17 1.61 17.01
N SER A 162 -6.17 1.55 16.15
CA SER A 162 -7.45 2.25 16.32
C SER A 162 -8.19 1.79 17.57
N GLY A 163 -8.15 0.49 17.90
CA GLY A 163 -8.79 -0.08 19.08
C GLY A 163 -8.06 0.12 20.41
N LEU A 164 -6.75 0.44 20.39
CA LEU A 164 -5.94 0.59 21.61
C LEU A 164 -6.43 1.74 22.52
N ILE A 165 -6.82 2.87 21.94
CA ILE A 165 -7.30 4.04 22.68
C ILE A 165 -8.62 3.71 23.41
N PRO A 166 -9.69 3.25 22.73
CA PRO A 166 -10.94 2.91 23.39
C PRO A 166 -10.81 1.72 24.38
N ALA A 167 -10.00 0.71 24.04
CA ALA A 167 -9.73 -0.41 24.94
C ALA A 167 -9.07 0.04 26.26
N SER A 168 -8.15 0.99 26.21
CA SER A 168 -7.51 1.56 27.39
C SER A 168 -8.47 2.43 28.21
N ALA A 169 -9.37 3.15 27.57
CA ALA A 169 -10.41 3.94 28.22
C ALA A 169 -11.43 3.03 28.95
N ALA A 170 -11.85 1.94 28.30
CA ALA A 170 -12.69 0.91 28.93
C ALA A 170 -12.09 0.33 30.21
N ALA A 171 -10.81 -0.04 30.14
CA ALA A 171 -10.11 -0.62 31.28
C ALA A 171 -9.91 0.34 32.46
N LYS A 172 -10.01 1.65 32.27
CA LYS A 172 -9.88 2.68 33.30
C LYS A 172 -11.20 3.05 33.98
N LYS A 173 -12.35 2.66 33.47
CA LYS A 173 -13.66 2.97 34.08
C LYS A 173 -13.76 2.41 35.49
N ASP A 174 -14.24 3.22 36.43
CA ASP A 174 -14.46 2.80 37.81
C ASP A 174 -15.73 1.93 37.90
N PRO A 175 -15.63 0.74 38.57
CA PRO A 175 -16.77 -0.17 38.69
C PRO A 175 -17.95 0.47 39.42
N VAL A 176 -17.66 1.31 40.43
CA VAL A 176 -18.70 1.98 41.22
C VAL A 176 -19.53 2.97 40.41
N ILE A 177 -18.86 3.72 39.52
CA ILE A 177 -19.54 4.69 38.66
C ILE A 177 -20.31 3.96 37.57
N ALA A 178 -19.74 2.89 37.03
CA ALA A 178 -20.36 2.07 35.98
C ALA A 178 -21.68 1.40 36.39
N LEU A 179 -21.83 1.09 37.68
CA LEU A 179 -23.04 0.48 38.25
C LEU A 179 -24.07 1.51 38.75
N ARG A 180 -23.67 2.80 38.88
CA ARG A 180 -24.53 3.86 39.42
C ARG A 180 -25.18 4.73 38.36
N THR A 181 -24.77 4.64 37.11
CA THR A 181 -25.37 5.36 35.97
C THR A 181 -26.67 4.64 35.54
N GLU A 182 -27.78 5.08 36.07
CA GLU A 182 -29.10 4.95 35.45
C GLU A 182 -29.32 6.08 34.47
#